data_14c162137349cdd650b2287d426afa59
#
_entry.id   14c162137349cdd650b2287d426afa59
#
_cell.length_a   1.000
_cell.length_b   1.000
_cell.length_c   1.000
_cell.angle_alpha   90.00
_cell.angle_beta   90.00
_cell.angle_gamma   90.00
#
_symmetry.space_group_name_H-M   'P 1'
#
loop_
_entity.id
_entity.type
_entity.pdbx_description
1 polymer ?
#
loop_
_entity_poly.entity_id
_entity_poly.type
_entity_poly.pdbx_seq_one_letter_code
_entity_poly.pdbx_strand_id
1 'polypeptide(L)'
;MSENNTPVAQGLNPSQREAVLYLNGPCLVLAGAGSGKTRVITQKIAYLLRDCGYAGRNVAALTFTNKAAREMAERVKSLVEPKLARGLTISTFHSLGVRFLREEAAQAGLKPQFSILDSDDALGIIQELLATTDRGRLREVQSVISLWKNQLVGPDQAAQVARTPSEVEAVQVYRSYAATLSAYQAVDFDDLIRLPTELLAADEAVRTRWQQRLRYLLVDEYQDTNACQYRLVQLLAGDRAMFTAVGDDDQAIYAWRGATVENLARLTHDYPRLKVIKLEQNYRSVQRILAAANSVISRNPKLFEKKLWSELGAGEPIAVSAMDPPPSPAAAKSSTGPRSGR
;
A
#
# COMPACT_ATOMS: atom_id res chain seq x y z
N MET A 1 14.89 21.43 25.92
CA MET A 1 15.94 20.89 25.06
C MET A 1 15.66 21.40 23.65
N SER A 2 16.59 22.13 23.05
CA SER A 2 16.35 22.73 21.71
C SER A 2 16.24 21.63 20.66
N GLU A 3 15.10 21.55 20.01
CA GLU A 3 14.73 20.55 18.97
C GLU A 3 15.72 20.50 17.76
N ASN A 4 16.64 21.46 17.69
CA ASN A 4 17.52 21.66 16.54
C ASN A 4 18.80 20.80 16.52
N ASN A 5 19.10 19.99 17.53
CA ASN A 5 20.40 19.32 17.63
C ASN A 5 20.31 17.79 17.81
N THR A 6 19.21 17.16 17.39
CA THR A 6 19.06 15.71 17.45
C THR A 6 19.91 15.09 16.33
N PRO A 7 20.86 14.16 16.62
CA PRO A 7 21.72 13.54 15.59
C PRO A 7 20.95 12.90 14.43
N VAL A 8 19.73 12.40 14.70
CA VAL A 8 18.83 11.81 13.69
C VAL A 8 18.33 12.83 12.66
N ALA A 9 18.32 14.12 13.00
CA ALA A 9 17.83 15.18 12.11
C ALA A 9 18.95 15.84 11.26
N GLN A 10 20.20 15.42 11.42
CA GLN A 10 21.31 15.96 10.64
C GLN A 10 21.21 15.60 9.15
N GLY A 11 21.45 16.60 8.28
CA GLY A 11 21.36 16.44 6.82
C GLY A 11 19.95 16.34 6.26
N LEU A 12 18.90 16.55 7.08
CA LEU A 12 17.53 16.69 6.61
C LEU A 12 17.22 18.15 6.31
N ASN A 13 16.44 18.39 5.24
CA ASN A 13 15.90 19.73 5.00
C ASN A 13 14.80 20.06 6.05
N PRO A 14 14.34 21.34 6.14
CA PRO A 14 13.37 21.74 7.17
C PRO A 14 12.08 20.90 7.18
N SER A 15 11.48 20.62 6.01
CA SER A 15 10.24 19.82 5.92
C SER A 15 10.47 18.36 6.27
N GLN A 16 11.59 17.77 5.84
CA GLN A 16 11.95 16.39 6.24
C GLN A 16 12.17 16.31 7.76
N ARG A 17 12.85 17.31 8.33
CA ARG A 17 13.08 17.39 9.79
C ARG A 17 11.76 17.52 10.53
N GLU A 18 10.85 18.40 10.10
CA GLU A 18 9.52 18.54 10.69
C GLU A 18 8.79 17.21 10.67
N ALA A 19 8.78 16.49 9.53
CA ALA A 19 8.13 15.21 9.39
C ALA A 19 8.71 14.13 10.33
N VAL A 20 10.03 14.11 10.51
CA VAL A 20 10.72 13.16 11.40
C VAL A 20 10.40 13.45 12.87
N LEU A 21 10.40 14.72 13.27
CA LEU A 21 10.25 15.11 14.68
C LEU A 21 8.80 15.22 15.15
N TYR A 22 7.82 15.33 14.23
CA TYR A 22 6.41 15.51 14.60
C TYR A 22 5.83 14.26 15.27
N LEU A 23 5.36 14.40 16.53
CA LEU A 23 4.78 13.33 17.35
C LEU A 23 3.45 13.73 18.03
N ASN A 24 2.86 14.85 17.67
CA ASN A 24 1.69 15.40 18.38
C ASN A 24 0.34 14.86 17.83
N GLY A 25 0.38 13.76 17.09
CA GLY A 25 -0.81 13.13 16.50
C GLY A 25 -0.56 12.54 15.12
N PRO A 26 -1.63 12.31 14.34
CA PRO A 26 -1.52 11.77 13.00
C PRO A 26 -0.81 12.75 12.06
N CYS A 27 0.01 12.21 11.17
CA CYS A 27 0.79 12.98 10.21
C CYS A 27 0.64 12.39 8.81
N LEU A 28 0.38 13.24 7.83
CA LEU A 28 0.46 12.92 6.41
C LEU A 28 1.66 13.67 5.80
N VAL A 29 2.60 12.92 5.26
CA VAL A 29 3.74 13.45 4.52
C VAL A 29 3.46 13.28 3.03
N LEU A 30 3.13 14.39 2.36
CA LEU A 30 2.97 14.44 0.92
C LEU A 30 4.33 14.64 0.28
N ALA A 31 4.84 13.60 -0.35
CA ALA A 31 6.23 13.53 -0.75
C ALA A 31 6.36 13.16 -2.22
N GLY A 32 6.61 14.13 -3.07
CA GLY A 32 6.79 13.92 -4.49
C GLY A 32 7.94 12.95 -4.83
N ALA A 33 8.02 12.53 -6.09
CA ALA A 33 9.09 11.65 -6.55
C ALA A 33 10.47 12.25 -6.23
N GLY A 34 11.39 11.45 -5.69
CA GLY A 34 12.75 11.88 -5.39
C GLY A 34 12.92 12.87 -4.23
N SER A 35 11.86 13.13 -3.43
CA SER A 35 11.91 14.03 -2.26
C SER A 35 12.42 13.39 -0.96
N GLY A 36 12.73 12.08 -1.00
CA GLY A 36 13.30 11.37 0.14
C GLY A 36 12.26 10.73 1.08
N LYS A 37 11.11 10.28 0.58
CA LYS A 37 10.07 9.52 1.32
C LYS A 37 10.67 8.49 2.27
N THR A 38 11.41 7.54 1.71
CA THR A 38 12.01 6.42 2.48
C THR A 38 13.01 6.92 3.53
N ARG A 39 13.73 8.02 3.23
CA ARG A 39 14.66 8.64 4.20
C ARG A 39 13.89 9.19 5.40
N VAL A 40 12.78 9.87 5.19
CA VAL A 40 11.94 10.38 6.29
C VAL A 40 11.42 9.25 7.14
N ILE A 41 10.89 8.17 6.54
CA ILE A 41 10.38 7.00 7.29
C ILE A 41 11.49 6.36 8.13
N THR A 42 12.64 6.07 7.55
CA THR A 42 13.74 5.39 8.25
C THR A 42 14.34 6.25 9.36
N GLN A 43 14.49 7.55 9.13
CA GLN A 43 14.94 8.49 10.16
C GLN A 43 13.90 8.66 11.29
N LYS A 44 12.60 8.65 10.95
CA LYS A 44 11.54 8.70 11.95
C LYS A 44 11.51 7.44 12.81
N ILE A 45 11.71 6.25 12.22
CA ILE A 45 11.87 5.01 12.99
C ILE A 45 13.06 5.13 13.95
N ALA A 46 14.21 5.59 13.46
CA ALA A 46 15.39 5.79 14.28
C ALA A 46 15.14 6.78 15.43
N TYR A 47 14.45 7.89 15.16
CA TYR A 47 14.05 8.89 16.15
C TYR A 47 13.13 8.29 17.24
N LEU A 48 12.10 7.54 16.83
CA LEU A 48 11.19 6.86 17.76
C LEU A 48 11.94 5.93 18.73
N LEU A 49 12.88 5.15 18.20
CA LEU A 49 13.60 4.13 18.98
C LEU A 49 14.72 4.72 19.85
N ARG A 50 15.47 5.69 19.36
CA ARG A 50 16.66 6.23 20.04
C ARG A 50 16.34 7.38 20.98
N ASP A 51 15.48 8.28 20.51
CA ASP A 51 15.28 9.59 21.16
C ASP A 51 13.95 9.66 21.91
N CYS A 52 12.90 8.93 21.44
CA CYS A 52 11.58 8.95 22.05
C CYS A 52 11.31 7.75 22.96
N GLY A 53 12.25 6.80 23.07
CA GLY A 53 12.15 5.67 24.00
C GLY A 53 11.09 4.62 23.62
N TYR A 54 10.63 4.59 22.36
CA TYR A 54 9.77 3.50 21.90
C TYR A 54 10.54 2.18 21.86
N ALA A 55 9.97 1.12 22.43
CA ALA A 55 10.52 -0.22 22.20
C ALA A 55 10.24 -0.65 20.77
N GLY A 56 11.17 -1.37 20.12
CA GLY A 56 11.00 -1.80 18.73
C GLY A 56 9.67 -2.51 18.49
N ARG A 57 9.22 -3.38 19.41
CA ARG A 57 7.92 -4.07 19.33
C ARG A 57 6.69 -3.14 19.28
N ASN A 58 6.86 -1.87 19.64
CA ASN A 58 5.77 -0.88 19.64
C ASN A 58 5.69 -0.07 18.34
N VAL A 59 6.59 -0.29 17.40
CA VAL A 59 6.63 0.43 16.12
C VAL A 59 6.44 -0.54 14.97
N ALA A 60 5.54 -0.19 14.06
CA ALA A 60 5.36 -0.92 12.81
C ALA A 60 5.47 0.03 11.61
N ALA A 61 6.22 -0.38 10.61
CA ALA A 61 6.31 0.28 9.30
C ALA A 61 5.80 -0.67 8.22
N LEU A 62 4.78 -0.23 7.49
CA LEU A 62 4.07 -1.00 6.48
C LEU A 62 4.37 -0.43 5.09
N THR A 63 4.60 -1.31 4.14
CA THR A 63 4.82 -0.97 2.73
C THR A 63 4.12 -1.98 1.81
N PHE A 64 4.20 -1.80 0.49
CA PHE A 64 3.47 -2.64 -0.46
C PHE A 64 4.27 -3.83 -0.98
N THR A 65 5.61 -3.77 -0.97
CA THR A 65 6.44 -4.85 -1.53
C THR A 65 7.44 -5.38 -0.52
N ASN A 66 7.72 -6.69 -0.62
CA ASN A 66 8.75 -7.32 0.20
C ASN A 66 10.15 -6.75 -0.05
N LYS A 67 10.40 -6.25 -1.27
CA LYS A 67 11.65 -5.57 -1.61
C LYS A 67 11.78 -4.26 -0.83
N ALA A 68 10.75 -3.40 -0.87
CA ALA A 68 10.75 -2.14 -0.12
C ALA A 68 10.88 -2.36 1.40
N ALA A 69 10.19 -3.38 1.94
CA ALA A 69 10.31 -3.74 3.35
C ALA A 69 11.75 -4.14 3.72
N ARG A 70 12.41 -4.96 2.91
CA ARG A 70 13.81 -5.35 3.12
C ARG A 70 14.77 -4.17 3.04
N GLU A 71 14.65 -3.33 2.00
CA GLU A 71 15.48 -2.13 1.86
C GLU A 71 15.29 -1.14 3.03
N MET A 72 14.06 -0.96 3.49
CA MET A 72 13.76 -0.14 4.66
C MET A 72 14.40 -0.74 5.92
N ALA A 73 14.29 -2.05 6.13
CA ALA A 73 14.87 -2.74 7.28
C ALA A 73 16.41 -2.62 7.30
N GLU A 74 17.07 -2.78 6.15
CA GLU A 74 18.55 -2.62 6.07
C GLU A 74 18.98 -1.18 6.38
N ARG A 75 18.25 -0.19 5.90
CA ARG A 75 18.52 1.23 6.22
C ARG A 75 18.32 1.53 7.70
N VAL A 76 17.28 0.97 8.33
CA VAL A 76 17.05 1.14 9.78
C VAL A 76 18.16 0.48 10.59
N LYS A 77 18.63 -0.71 10.19
CA LYS A 77 19.76 -1.39 10.85
C LYS A 77 21.04 -0.55 10.86
N SER A 78 21.29 0.26 9.85
CA SER A 78 22.44 1.16 9.81
C SER A 78 22.28 2.41 10.70
N LEU A 79 21.06 2.73 11.14
CA LEU A 79 20.74 3.93 11.91
C LEU A 79 20.60 3.67 13.40
N VAL A 80 20.29 2.45 13.81
CA VAL A 80 19.99 2.11 15.21
C VAL A 80 20.75 0.85 15.66
N GLU A 81 21.06 0.80 16.96
CA GLU A 81 21.64 -0.39 17.54
C GLU A 81 20.66 -1.57 17.49
N PRO A 82 21.14 -2.81 17.22
CA PRO A 82 20.26 -3.98 17.09
C PRO A 82 19.34 -4.23 18.29
N LYS A 83 19.78 -3.90 19.50
CA LYS A 83 18.97 -4.03 20.73
C LYS A 83 17.74 -3.15 20.72
N LEU A 84 17.82 -1.92 20.19
CA LEU A 84 16.70 -0.99 20.10
C LEU A 84 15.67 -1.41 19.05
N ALA A 85 16.14 -2.04 17.96
CA ALA A 85 15.27 -2.54 16.89
C ALA A 85 14.63 -3.91 17.20
N ARG A 86 14.89 -4.49 18.38
CA ARG A 86 14.32 -5.81 18.72
C ARG A 86 12.80 -5.78 18.75
N GLY A 87 12.17 -6.61 17.89
CA GLY A 87 10.73 -6.70 17.76
C GLY A 87 10.08 -5.64 16.88
N LEU A 88 10.88 -4.73 16.27
CA LEU A 88 10.40 -3.79 15.27
C LEU A 88 9.75 -4.54 14.09
N THR A 89 8.58 -4.11 13.70
CA THR A 89 7.88 -4.66 12.53
C THR A 89 8.13 -3.76 11.33
N ILE A 90 8.84 -4.29 10.32
CA ILE A 90 8.94 -3.68 8.98
C ILE A 90 8.52 -4.76 7.99
N SER A 91 7.35 -4.61 7.38
CA SER A 91 6.74 -5.65 6.56
C SER A 91 5.74 -5.09 5.55
N THR A 92 5.22 -5.95 4.68
CA THR A 92 4.04 -5.63 3.90
C THR A 92 2.77 -5.78 4.74
N PHE A 93 1.65 -5.19 4.28
CA PHE A 93 0.33 -5.42 4.86
C PHE A 93 -0.01 -6.90 4.95
N HIS A 94 0.24 -7.66 3.87
CA HIS A 94 -0.02 -9.10 3.83
C HIS A 94 0.82 -9.88 4.84
N SER A 95 2.11 -9.55 4.98
CA SER A 95 2.98 -10.22 5.95
C SER A 95 2.56 -9.92 7.40
N LEU A 96 2.08 -8.69 7.68
CA LEU A 96 1.47 -8.37 8.98
C LEU A 96 0.20 -9.19 9.18
N GLY A 97 -0.64 -9.32 8.16
CA GLY A 97 -1.87 -10.12 8.19
C GLY A 97 -1.63 -11.60 8.47
N VAL A 98 -0.64 -12.22 7.80
CA VAL A 98 -0.23 -13.59 8.09
C VAL A 98 0.16 -13.74 9.56
N ARG A 99 1.01 -12.85 10.07
CA ARG A 99 1.43 -12.88 11.47
C ARG A 99 0.25 -12.71 12.42
N PHE A 100 -0.63 -11.75 12.13
CA PHE A 100 -1.85 -11.51 12.91
C PHE A 100 -2.72 -12.77 12.96
N LEU A 101 -3.04 -13.35 11.81
CA LEU A 101 -3.90 -14.53 11.73
C LEU A 101 -3.26 -15.77 12.35
N ARG A 102 -1.94 -15.92 12.35
CA ARG A 102 -1.24 -17.00 13.07
C ARG A 102 -1.34 -16.83 14.58
N GLU A 103 -1.23 -15.61 15.09
CA GLU A 103 -1.33 -15.30 16.51
C GLU A 103 -2.77 -15.38 17.03
N GLU A 104 -3.75 -14.95 16.23
CA GLU A 104 -5.18 -14.89 16.59
C GLU A 104 -6.03 -15.97 15.87
N ALA A 105 -5.41 -17.08 15.49
CA ALA A 105 -6.06 -18.09 14.64
C ALA A 105 -7.39 -18.58 15.21
N ALA A 106 -7.46 -18.89 16.51
CA ALA A 106 -8.67 -19.36 17.17
C ALA A 106 -9.80 -18.31 17.10
N GLN A 107 -9.51 -17.04 17.34
CA GLN A 107 -10.47 -15.94 17.26
C GLN A 107 -10.93 -15.67 15.82
N ALA A 108 -10.05 -15.94 14.84
CA ALA A 108 -10.39 -15.86 13.43
C ALA A 108 -11.12 -17.09 12.88
N GLY A 109 -11.40 -18.10 13.71
CA GLY A 109 -12.01 -19.36 13.27
C GLY A 109 -11.09 -20.23 12.41
N LEU A 110 -9.77 -20.04 12.53
CA LEU A 110 -8.75 -20.75 11.76
C LEU A 110 -7.92 -21.67 12.66
N LYS A 111 -7.33 -22.70 12.05
CA LYS A 111 -6.23 -23.44 12.68
C LYS A 111 -4.92 -22.67 12.57
N PRO A 112 -3.99 -22.78 13.53
CA PRO A 112 -2.69 -22.09 13.42
C PRO A 112 -1.90 -22.42 12.15
N GLN A 113 -2.11 -23.59 11.57
CA GLN A 113 -1.47 -24.06 10.33
C GLN A 113 -2.33 -23.88 9.09
N PHE A 114 -3.25 -22.89 9.06
CA PHE A 114 -4.08 -22.62 7.89
C PHE A 114 -3.24 -22.47 6.61
N SER A 115 -3.80 -22.88 5.48
CA SER A 115 -3.16 -22.74 4.17
C SER A 115 -3.39 -21.34 3.60
N ILE A 116 -2.42 -20.87 2.82
CA ILE A 116 -2.56 -19.61 2.06
C ILE A 116 -2.58 -20.00 0.59
N LEU A 117 -3.71 -19.76 -0.05
CA LEU A 117 -3.91 -20.06 -1.46
C LEU A 117 -3.38 -18.89 -2.31
N ASP A 118 -2.69 -19.23 -3.39
CA ASP A 118 -2.31 -18.25 -4.38
C ASP A 118 -3.47 -17.97 -5.37
N SER A 119 -3.21 -17.13 -6.37
CA SER A 119 -4.23 -16.74 -7.35
C SER A 119 -4.69 -17.91 -8.22
N ASP A 120 -3.81 -18.86 -8.52
CA ASP A 120 -4.14 -20.02 -9.36
C ASP A 120 -4.90 -21.07 -8.56
N ASP A 121 -4.55 -21.31 -7.30
CA ASP A 121 -5.32 -22.14 -6.37
C ASP A 121 -6.75 -21.61 -6.19
N ALA A 122 -6.87 -20.30 -5.94
CA ALA A 122 -8.17 -19.63 -5.81
C ALA A 122 -9.01 -19.75 -7.09
N LEU A 123 -8.36 -19.59 -8.26
CA LEU A 123 -9.01 -19.73 -9.56
C LEU A 123 -9.49 -21.18 -9.79
N GLY A 124 -8.74 -22.17 -9.33
CA GLY A 124 -9.13 -23.59 -9.39
C GLY A 124 -10.43 -23.86 -8.64
N ILE A 125 -10.58 -23.33 -7.44
CA ILE A 125 -11.84 -23.45 -6.67
C ILE A 125 -12.99 -22.76 -7.41
N ILE A 126 -12.78 -21.55 -7.95
CA ILE A 126 -13.81 -20.83 -8.70
C ILE A 126 -14.20 -21.61 -9.98
N GLN A 127 -13.25 -22.28 -10.63
CA GLN A 127 -13.49 -23.12 -11.79
C GLN A 127 -14.42 -24.31 -11.47
N GLU A 128 -14.18 -24.97 -10.35
CA GLU A 128 -15.04 -26.06 -9.88
C GLU A 128 -16.46 -25.55 -9.58
N LEU A 129 -16.59 -24.42 -8.90
CA LEU A 129 -17.88 -23.82 -8.52
C LEU A 129 -18.70 -23.34 -9.72
N LEU A 130 -18.06 -22.82 -10.76
CA LEU A 130 -18.71 -22.36 -11.99
C LEU A 130 -18.90 -23.46 -13.03
N ALA A 131 -18.26 -24.62 -12.85
CA ALA A 131 -18.25 -25.74 -13.80
C ALA A 131 -17.91 -25.27 -15.24
N THR A 132 -16.94 -24.39 -15.41
CA THR A 132 -16.54 -23.81 -16.69
C THR A 132 -15.03 -23.79 -16.85
N THR A 133 -14.54 -23.85 -18.10
CA THR A 133 -13.13 -23.71 -18.45
C THR A 133 -12.82 -22.36 -19.11
N ASP A 134 -13.82 -21.48 -19.25
CA ASP A 134 -13.65 -20.13 -19.80
C ASP A 134 -12.82 -19.27 -18.83
N ARG A 135 -11.54 -19.10 -19.18
CA ARG A 135 -10.59 -18.35 -18.37
C ARG A 135 -10.95 -16.85 -18.23
N GLY A 136 -11.64 -16.29 -19.21
CA GLY A 136 -12.09 -14.89 -19.15
C GLY A 136 -13.12 -14.74 -18.05
N ARG A 137 -14.17 -15.57 -18.08
CA ARG A 137 -15.24 -15.58 -17.09
C ARG A 137 -14.73 -15.91 -15.68
N LEU A 138 -13.81 -16.88 -15.54
CA LEU A 138 -13.20 -17.23 -14.26
C LEU A 138 -12.46 -16.05 -13.62
N ARG A 139 -11.61 -15.36 -14.41
CA ARG A 139 -10.86 -14.19 -13.92
C ARG A 139 -11.76 -13.00 -13.59
N GLU A 140 -12.83 -12.82 -14.34
CA GLU A 140 -13.81 -11.76 -14.07
C GLU A 140 -14.48 -11.99 -12.71
N VAL A 141 -14.99 -13.18 -12.44
CA VAL A 141 -15.60 -13.53 -11.14
C VAL A 141 -14.58 -13.43 -10.01
N GLN A 142 -13.34 -13.94 -10.21
CA GLN A 142 -12.28 -13.80 -9.23
C GLN A 142 -11.98 -12.33 -8.91
N SER A 143 -11.92 -11.48 -9.94
CA SER A 143 -11.65 -10.04 -9.77
C SER A 143 -12.76 -9.33 -9.02
N VAL A 144 -14.03 -9.68 -9.28
CA VAL A 144 -15.18 -9.13 -8.56
C VAL A 144 -15.14 -9.53 -7.09
N ILE A 145 -14.90 -10.81 -6.77
CA ILE A 145 -14.77 -11.28 -5.39
C ILE A 145 -13.62 -10.58 -4.66
N SER A 146 -12.46 -10.46 -5.31
CA SER A 146 -11.30 -9.75 -4.78
C SER A 146 -11.64 -8.29 -4.49
N LEU A 147 -12.30 -7.59 -5.43
CA LEU A 147 -12.73 -6.20 -5.23
C LEU A 147 -13.64 -6.06 -4.02
N TRP A 148 -14.65 -6.94 -3.87
CA TRP A 148 -15.54 -6.93 -2.72
C TRP A 148 -14.80 -7.17 -1.40
N LYS A 149 -13.89 -8.14 -1.33
CA LYS A 149 -13.05 -8.35 -0.14
C LYS A 149 -12.24 -7.10 0.21
N ASN A 150 -11.65 -6.44 -0.78
CA ASN A 150 -10.88 -5.21 -0.61
C ASN A 150 -11.75 -4.00 -0.20
N GLN A 151 -13.07 -4.07 -0.42
CA GLN A 151 -14.06 -3.09 0.01
C GLN A 151 -14.76 -3.48 1.33
N LEU A 152 -14.37 -4.59 1.97
CA LEU A 152 -15.03 -5.16 3.15
C LEU A 152 -16.49 -5.56 2.91
N VAL A 153 -16.83 -5.92 1.67
CA VAL A 153 -18.14 -6.48 1.32
C VAL A 153 -18.07 -8.00 1.47
N GLY A 154 -18.77 -8.51 2.47
CA GLY A 154 -18.86 -9.96 2.71
C GLY A 154 -19.83 -10.66 1.75
N PRO A 155 -19.80 -12.03 1.73
CA PRO A 155 -20.68 -12.82 0.84
C PRO A 155 -22.18 -12.53 1.01
N ASP A 156 -22.63 -12.21 2.22
CA ASP A 156 -24.05 -11.91 2.49
C ASP A 156 -24.45 -10.50 2.06
N GLN A 157 -23.49 -9.58 1.96
CA GLN A 157 -23.71 -8.20 1.52
C GLN A 157 -23.57 -8.05 0.00
N ALA A 158 -22.87 -8.97 -0.67
CA ALA A 158 -22.56 -8.88 -2.09
C ALA A 158 -23.81 -8.71 -2.97
N ALA A 159 -24.91 -9.40 -2.65
CA ALA A 159 -26.17 -9.26 -3.39
C ALA A 159 -26.77 -7.85 -3.35
N GLN A 160 -26.46 -7.04 -2.33
CA GLN A 160 -26.98 -5.68 -2.18
C GLN A 160 -26.20 -4.67 -3.05
N VAL A 161 -24.95 -4.98 -3.38
CA VAL A 161 -24.05 -4.11 -4.13
C VAL A 161 -23.89 -4.51 -5.60
N ALA A 162 -24.20 -5.76 -5.96
CA ALA A 162 -24.11 -6.27 -7.33
C ALA A 162 -25.02 -5.47 -8.30
N ARG A 163 -24.48 -5.04 -9.45
CA ARG A 163 -25.17 -4.22 -10.46
C ARG A 163 -25.05 -4.79 -11.88
N THR A 164 -23.99 -5.51 -12.18
CA THR A 164 -23.70 -6.07 -13.49
C THR A 164 -24.02 -7.59 -13.54
N PRO A 165 -24.23 -8.17 -14.72
CA PRO A 165 -24.46 -9.63 -14.85
C PRO A 165 -23.31 -10.46 -14.23
N SER A 166 -22.05 -10.07 -14.41
CA SER A 166 -20.90 -10.75 -13.83
C SER A 166 -20.86 -10.62 -12.31
N GLU A 167 -21.25 -9.48 -11.74
CA GLU A 167 -21.39 -9.33 -10.30
C GLU A 167 -22.51 -10.21 -9.72
N VAL A 168 -23.66 -10.30 -10.40
CA VAL A 168 -24.77 -11.19 -9.99
C VAL A 168 -24.31 -12.66 -9.98
N GLU A 169 -23.54 -13.08 -10.98
CA GLU A 169 -22.94 -14.41 -11.00
C GLU A 169 -21.94 -14.58 -9.85
N ALA A 170 -21.07 -13.61 -9.64
CA ALA A 170 -20.08 -13.64 -8.56
C ALA A 170 -20.71 -13.73 -7.17
N VAL A 171 -21.94 -13.20 -6.93
CA VAL A 171 -22.66 -13.35 -5.66
C VAL A 171 -22.86 -14.82 -5.30
N GLN A 172 -23.30 -15.63 -6.27
CA GLN A 172 -23.56 -17.06 -6.03
C GLN A 172 -22.26 -17.81 -5.72
N VAL A 173 -21.21 -17.50 -6.50
CA VAL A 173 -19.88 -18.11 -6.33
C VAL A 173 -19.25 -17.71 -5.02
N TYR A 174 -19.33 -16.43 -4.64
CA TYR A 174 -18.63 -15.90 -3.47
C TYR A 174 -19.01 -16.60 -2.16
N ARG A 175 -20.30 -16.87 -1.96
CA ARG A 175 -20.76 -17.60 -0.77
C ARG A 175 -20.18 -19.01 -0.71
N SER A 176 -20.25 -19.75 -1.81
CA SER A 176 -19.69 -21.11 -1.91
C SER A 176 -18.17 -21.10 -1.79
N TYR A 177 -17.49 -20.13 -2.40
CA TYR A 177 -16.05 -19.94 -2.32
C TYR A 177 -15.60 -19.69 -0.86
N ALA A 178 -16.27 -18.79 -0.16
CA ALA A 178 -15.97 -18.52 1.26
C ALA A 178 -16.18 -19.75 2.14
N ALA A 179 -17.25 -20.52 1.90
CA ALA A 179 -17.51 -21.78 2.60
C ALA A 179 -16.44 -22.84 2.31
N THR A 180 -15.97 -22.94 1.06
CA THR A 180 -14.89 -23.85 0.66
C THR A 180 -13.57 -23.48 1.34
N LEU A 181 -13.18 -22.19 1.36
CA LEU A 181 -12.01 -21.73 2.07
C LEU A 181 -12.06 -22.07 3.56
N SER A 182 -13.22 -21.84 4.20
CA SER A 182 -13.43 -22.18 5.61
C SER A 182 -13.30 -23.69 5.86
N ALA A 183 -13.89 -24.53 5.02
CA ALA A 183 -13.80 -25.99 5.13
C ALA A 183 -12.36 -26.50 4.97
N TYR A 184 -11.60 -25.92 4.07
CA TYR A 184 -10.18 -26.25 3.84
C TYR A 184 -9.25 -25.63 4.90
N GLN A 185 -9.79 -24.82 5.80
CA GLN A 185 -8.98 -24.03 6.71
C GLN A 185 -7.90 -23.24 5.95
N ALA A 186 -8.34 -22.59 4.88
CA ALA A 186 -7.49 -21.81 3.97
C ALA A 186 -7.95 -20.35 3.89
N VAL A 187 -7.04 -19.50 3.52
CA VAL A 187 -7.27 -18.09 3.21
C VAL A 187 -6.63 -17.76 1.87
N ASP A 188 -7.20 -16.83 1.11
CA ASP A 188 -6.52 -16.25 -0.04
C ASP A 188 -5.76 -14.96 0.34
N PHE A 189 -5.13 -14.32 -0.65
CA PHE A 189 -4.35 -13.09 -0.39
C PHE A 189 -5.20 -11.94 0.16
N ASP A 190 -6.44 -11.78 -0.30
CA ASP A 190 -7.31 -10.71 0.17
C ASP A 190 -7.74 -10.94 1.62
N ASP A 191 -7.96 -12.19 2.00
CA ASP A 191 -8.30 -12.57 3.38
C ASP A 191 -7.18 -12.28 4.38
N LEU A 192 -5.92 -12.24 3.94
CA LEU A 192 -4.80 -11.85 4.81
C LEU A 192 -4.92 -10.43 5.35
N ILE A 193 -5.74 -9.58 4.73
CA ILE A 193 -6.01 -8.22 5.20
C ILE A 193 -7.44 -8.10 5.71
N ARG A 194 -8.41 -8.71 5.01
CA ARG A 194 -9.83 -8.65 5.35
C ARG A 194 -10.12 -9.25 6.72
N LEU A 195 -9.70 -10.50 6.97
CA LEU A 195 -9.98 -11.18 8.24
C LEU A 195 -9.37 -10.49 9.47
N PRO A 196 -8.10 -10.03 9.46
CA PRO A 196 -7.58 -9.18 10.53
C PRO A 196 -8.42 -7.92 10.76
N THR A 197 -8.86 -7.26 9.68
CA THR A 197 -9.67 -6.04 9.76
C THR A 197 -11.02 -6.31 10.39
N GLU A 198 -11.71 -7.37 9.96
CA GLU A 198 -13.00 -7.80 10.52
C GLU A 198 -12.86 -8.20 11.98
N LEU A 199 -11.84 -8.98 12.33
CA LEU A 199 -11.62 -9.41 13.72
C LEU A 199 -11.31 -8.23 14.64
N LEU A 200 -10.46 -7.29 14.22
CA LEU A 200 -10.19 -6.07 14.97
C LEU A 200 -11.44 -5.18 15.11
N ALA A 201 -12.35 -5.20 14.15
CA ALA A 201 -13.60 -4.45 14.24
C ALA A 201 -14.58 -5.11 15.22
N ALA A 202 -14.67 -6.44 15.21
CA ALA A 202 -15.65 -7.21 15.97
C ALA A 202 -15.22 -7.51 17.42
N ASP A 203 -13.92 -7.75 17.66
CA ASP A 203 -13.38 -8.15 18.97
C ASP A 203 -12.57 -7.02 19.60
N GLU A 204 -13.14 -6.40 20.64
CA GLU A 204 -12.49 -5.32 21.37
C GLU A 204 -11.24 -5.78 22.13
N ALA A 205 -11.22 -6.99 22.65
CA ALA A 205 -10.07 -7.49 23.41
C ALA A 205 -8.87 -7.73 22.49
N VAL A 206 -9.10 -8.32 21.29
CA VAL A 206 -8.08 -8.44 20.25
C VAL A 206 -7.60 -7.07 19.83
N ARG A 207 -8.52 -6.15 19.52
CA ARG A 207 -8.19 -4.79 19.10
C ARG A 207 -7.32 -4.06 20.14
N THR A 208 -7.71 -4.11 21.39
CA THR A 208 -6.97 -3.46 22.48
C THR A 208 -5.56 -4.03 22.63
N ARG A 209 -5.38 -5.36 22.58
CA ARG A 209 -4.05 -6.00 22.60
C ARG A 209 -3.14 -5.49 21.50
N TRP A 210 -3.66 -5.46 20.28
CA TRP A 210 -2.88 -5.02 19.13
C TRP A 210 -2.57 -3.53 19.15
N GLN A 211 -3.50 -2.68 19.59
CA GLN A 211 -3.26 -1.25 19.82
C GLN A 211 -2.23 -0.99 20.92
N GLN A 212 -2.23 -1.76 21.99
CA GLN A 212 -1.20 -1.65 23.05
C GLN A 212 0.18 -2.09 22.56
N ARG A 213 0.22 -3.07 21.68
CA ARG A 213 1.46 -3.57 21.08
C ARG A 213 1.99 -2.62 20.00
N LEU A 214 1.18 -2.23 19.01
CA LEU A 214 1.55 -1.35 17.93
C LEU A 214 1.17 0.10 18.28
N ARG A 215 2.08 0.79 18.94
CA ARG A 215 1.81 2.14 19.48
C ARG A 215 2.10 3.26 18.49
N TYR A 216 2.92 3.01 17.49
CA TYR A 216 3.21 3.93 16.39
C TYR A 216 3.24 3.20 15.05
N LEU A 217 2.48 3.70 14.09
CA LEU A 217 2.42 3.13 12.74
C LEU A 217 3.08 4.09 11.74
N LEU A 218 3.84 3.53 10.82
CA LEU A 218 4.30 4.23 9.62
C LEU A 218 3.77 3.47 8.41
N VAL A 219 3.22 4.18 7.44
CA VAL A 219 2.68 3.57 6.22
C VAL A 219 3.28 4.28 5.02
N ASP A 220 4.03 3.54 4.22
CA ASP A 220 4.63 4.03 2.97
C ASP A 220 3.67 3.82 1.79
N GLU A 221 3.81 4.64 0.75
CA GLU A 221 3.00 4.63 -0.47
C GLU A 221 1.48 4.63 -0.18
N TYR A 222 1.06 5.49 0.74
CA TYR A 222 -0.31 5.48 1.27
C TYR A 222 -1.40 5.68 0.20
N GLN A 223 -1.09 6.32 -0.93
CA GLN A 223 -1.97 6.51 -2.08
C GLN A 223 -2.41 5.18 -2.72
N ASP A 224 -1.66 4.11 -2.50
CA ASP A 224 -1.94 2.79 -3.08
C ASP A 224 -2.78 1.91 -2.15
N THR A 225 -3.24 2.44 -1.00
CA THR A 225 -4.09 1.71 -0.07
C THR A 225 -5.52 1.55 -0.61
N ASN A 226 -6.10 0.36 -0.41
CA ASN A 226 -7.52 0.11 -0.61
C ASN A 226 -8.33 0.36 0.67
N ALA A 227 -9.67 0.24 0.59
CA ALA A 227 -10.56 0.52 1.72
C ALA A 227 -10.29 -0.41 2.92
N CYS A 228 -9.98 -1.68 2.67
CA CYS A 228 -9.67 -2.66 3.71
C CYS A 228 -8.37 -2.31 4.45
N GLN A 229 -7.31 -1.97 3.73
CA GLN A 229 -6.03 -1.53 4.30
C GLN A 229 -6.18 -0.21 5.09
N TYR A 230 -6.94 0.74 4.55
CA TYR A 230 -7.28 1.97 5.24
C TYR A 230 -7.95 1.68 6.59
N ARG A 231 -8.98 0.81 6.59
CA ARG A 231 -9.69 0.43 7.80
C ARG A 231 -8.81 -0.32 8.79
N LEU A 232 -7.92 -1.19 8.32
CA LEU A 232 -6.93 -1.88 9.17
C LEU A 232 -6.03 -0.88 9.91
N VAL A 233 -5.50 0.13 9.20
CA VAL A 233 -4.68 1.18 9.81
C VAL A 233 -5.47 1.96 10.86
N GLN A 234 -6.72 2.34 10.57
CA GLN A 234 -7.58 3.02 11.55
C GLN A 234 -7.78 2.20 12.82
N LEU A 235 -8.10 0.91 12.68
CA LEU A 235 -8.35 0.02 13.82
C LEU A 235 -7.09 -0.21 14.67
N LEU A 236 -5.93 -0.31 14.03
CA LEU A 236 -4.66 -0.45 14.75
C LEU A 236 -4.20 0.85 15.42
N ALA A 237 -4.39 2.00 14.78
CA ALA A 237 -4.05 3.30 15.35
C ALA A 237 -4.95 3.67 16.52
N GLY A 238 -6.24 3.34 16.42
CA GLY A 238 -7.27 3.64 17.42
C GLY A 238 -7.37 5.14 17.74
N ASP A 239 -7.93 5.47 18.88
CA ASP A 239 -8.15 6.87 19.30
C ASP A 239 -6.84 7.65 19.52
N ARG A 240 -5.74 6.96 19.78
CA ARG A 240 -4.41 7.61 19.89
C ARG A 240 -3.99 8.26 18.60
N ALA A 241 -4.40 7.70 17.46
CA ALA A 241 -4.09 8.17 16.12
C ALA A 241 -2.58 8.46 15.88
N MET A 242 -1.69 7.67 16.52
CA MET A 242 -0.24 7.85 16.42
C MET A 242 0.28 7.13 15.20
N PHE A 243 0.23 7.80 14.06
CA PHE A 243 0.76 7.29 12.81
C PHE A 243 1.37 8.38 11.92
N THR A 244 2.21 7.95 10.99
CA THR A 244 2.68 8.76 9.87
C THR A 244 2.39 8.01 8.57
N ALA A 245 1.50 8.57 7.76
CA ALA A 245 1.26 8.16 6.38
C ALA A 245 2.18 8.94 5.47
N VAL A 246 2.86 8.27 4.54
CA VAL A 246 3.71 8.90 3.53
C VAL A 246 3.20 8.49 2.16
N GLY A 247 2.96 9.45 1.30
CA GLY A 247 2.40 9.16 -0.02
C GLY A 247 2.52 10.31 -1.00
N ASP A 248 2.08 10.04 -2.22
CA ASP A 248 2.07 10.98 -3.34
C ASP A 248 0.83 10.73 -4.19
N ASP A 249 -0.15 11.62 -4.14
CA ASP A 249 -1.38 11.53 -4.93
C ASP A 249 -1.12 11.51 -6.45
N ASP A 250 -0.02 12.13 -6.91
CA ASP A 250 0.39 12.11 -8.31
C ASP A 250 1.01 10.76 -8.76
N GLN A 251 1.29 9.83 -7.82
CA GLN A 251 1.84 8.51 -8.10
C GLN A 251 0.82 7.36 -7.93
N ALA A 252 -0.45 7.66 -7.74
CA ALA A 252 -1.51 6.65 -7.58
C ALA A 252 -1.82 5.96 -8.92
N ILE A 253 -1.24 4.78 -9.16
CA ILE A 253 -1.39 4.00 -10.39
C ILE A 253 -2.03 2.61 -10.19
N TYR A 254 -2.45 2.28 -8.97
CA TYR A 254 -3.01 0.97 -8.61
C TYR A 254 -4.54 0.98 -8.42
N ALA A 255 -5.27 1.94 -9.03
CA ALA A 255 -6.73 1.99 -8.96
C ALA A 255 -7.39 0.67 -9.44
N TRP A 256 -6.81 0.01 -10.44
CA TRP A 256 -7.26 -1.28 -10.95
C TRP A 256 -7.13 -2.46 -9.94
N ARG A 257 -6.38 -2.27 -8.84
CA ARG A 257 -6.30 -3.19 -7.70
C ARG A 257 -7.19 -2.75 -6.52
N GLY A 258 -8.12 -1.83 -6.75
CA GLY A 258 -8.98 -1.29 -5.70
C GLY A 258 -8.31 -0.24 -4.81
N ALA A 259 -7.10 0.22 -5.16
CA ALA A 259 -6.49 1.38 -4.51
C ALA A 259 -7.34 2.62 -4.78
N THR A 260 -7.47 3.46 -3.76
CA THR A 260 -8.33 4.64 -3.81
C THR A 260 -7.55 5.84 -3.30
N VAL A 261 -7.17 6.73 -4.22
CA VAL A 261 -6.43 7.96 -3.86
C VAL A 261 -7.23 8.85 -2.90
N GLU A 262 -8.54 8.72 -2.91
CA GLU A 262 -9.47 9.34 -1.96
C GLU A 262 -9.17 8.97 -0.51
N ASN A 263 -8.49 7.86 -0.24
CA ASN A 263 -8.03 7.51 1.11
C ASN A 263 -7.07 8.57 1.69
N LEU A 264 -6.30 9.27 0.85
CA LEU A 264 -5.51 10.43 1.29
C LEU A 264 -6.39 11.61 1.70
N ALA A 265 -7.45 11.89 0.93
CA ALA A 265 -8.41 12.94 1.26
C ALA A 265 -9.23 12.58 2.52
N ARG A 266 -9.62 11.32 2.66
CA ARG A 266 -10.35 10.82 3.85
C ARG A 266 -9.58 11.02 5.14
N LEU A 267 -8.24 10.95 5.13
CA LEU A 267 -7.43 11.22 6.32
C LEU A 267 -7.68 12.61 6.89
N THR A 268 -7.86 13.63 6.05
CA THR A 268 -8.12 15.01 6.50
C THR A 268 -9.51 15.16 7.14
N HIS A 269 -10.48 14.35 6.69
CA HIS A 269 -11.83 14.31 7.25
C HIS A 269 -11.87 13.49 8.56
N ASP A 270 -11.30 12.28 8.55
CA ASP A 270 -11.39 11.35 9.67
C ASP A 270 -10.49 11.76 10.85
N TYR A 271 -9.43 12.55 10.56
CA TYR A 271 -8.48 13.04 11.58
C TYR A 271 -8.37 14.58 11.53
N PRO A 272 -9.27 15.32 12.21
CA PRO A 272 -9.27 16.79 12.18
C PRO A 272 -7.97 17.45 12.67
N ARG A 273 -7.16 16.73 13.46
CA ARG A 273 -5.84 17.17 13.93
C ARG A 273 -4.69 16.66 13.06
N LEU A 274 -4.98 16.15 11.87
CA LEU A 274 -3.95 15.65 10.95
C LEU A 274 -2.98 16.76 10.56
N LYS A 275 -1.72 16.57 10.82
CA LYS A 275 -0.64 17.45 10.33
C LYS A 275 -0.27 17.02 8.92
N VAL A 276 -0.41 17.92 7.96
CA VAL A 276 0.05 17.71 6.57
C VAL A 276 1.39 18.42 6.38
N ILE A 277 2.39 17.67 5.93
CA ILE A 277 3.75 18.18 5.65
C ILE A 277 4.09 17.85 4.19
N LYS A 278 4.55 18.86 3.42
CA LYS A 278 4.89 18.69 2.01
C LYS A 278 6.40 18.61 1.81
N LEU A 279 6.86 17.56 1.13
CA LEU A 279 8.24 17.40 0.71
C LEU A 279 8.36 17.76 -0.78
N GLU A 280 8.73 18.99 -1.08
CA GLU A 280 8.75 19.52 -2.45
C GLU A 280 10.17 19.59 -3.04
N GLN A 281 11.22 19.52 -2.21
CA GLN A 281 12.60 19.49 -2.68
C GLN A 281 12.94 18.10 -3.24
N ASN A 282 13.28 18.06 -4.51
CA ASN A 282 13.69 16.86 -5.23
C ASN A 282 15.22 16.75 -5.26
N TYR A 283 15.74 15.57 -4.92
CA TYR A 283 17.17 15.23 -4.87
C TYR A 283 17.61 14.29 -5.99
N ARG A 284 16.69 13.95 -6.91
CA ARG A 284 16.93 12.97 -7.96
C ARG A 284 17.17 13.59 -9.33
N SER A 285 16.43 14.65 -9.64
CA SER A 285 16.31 15.18 -11.01
C SER A 285 16.68 16.65 -11.07
N VAL A 286 17.27 17.06 -12.18
CA VAL A 286 17.60 18.45 -12.51
C VAL A 286 16.34 19.27 -12.81
N GLN A 287 16.46 20.60 -12.78
CA GLN A 287 15.32 21.52 -12.87
C GLN A 287 14.50 21.37 -14.16
N ARG A 288 15.15 21.11 -15.32
CA ARG A 288 14.43 20.95 -16.60
C ARG A 288 13.51 19.74 -16.60
N ILE A 289 13.96 18.61 -16.05
CA ILE A 289 13.11 17.40 -15.90
C ILE A 289 11.92 17.71 -14.99
N LEU A 290 12.16 18.40 -13.87
CA LEU A 290 11.07 18.77 -12.95
C LEU A 290 10.10 19.78 -13.56
N ALA A 291 10.59 20.73 -14.36
CA ALA A 291 9.72 21.66 -15.07
C ALA A 291 8.77 20.94 -16.04
N ALA A 292 9.31 19.97 -16.81
CA ALA A 292 8.50 19.15 -17.69
C ALA A 292 7.48 18.28 -16.90
N ALA A 293 7.92 17.63 -15.83
CA ALA A 293 7.06 16.82 -14.97
C ALA A 293 5.94 17.66 -14.32
N ASN A 294 6.29 18.82 -13.75
CA ASN A 294 5.31 19.75 -13.17
C ASN A 294 4.30 20.24 -14.22
N SER A 295 4.74 20.51 -15.46
CA SER A 295 3.85 20.92 -16.55
C SER A 295 2.85 19.84 -16.93
N VAL A 296 3.26 18.57 -16.97
CA VAL A 296 2.37 17.44 -17.26
C VAL A 296 1.38 17.27 -16.12
N ILE A 297 1.87 17.17 -14.89
CA ILE A 297 1.04 16.87 -13.72
C ILE A 297 0.08 18.01 -13.34
N SER A 298 0.40 19.25 -13.73
CA SER A 298 -0.48 20.41 -13.46
C SER A 298 -1.84 20.32 -14.18
N ARG A 299 -1.98 19.44 -15.19
CA ARG A 299 -3.22 19.21 -15.94
C ARG A 299 -4.15 18.21 -15.24
N ASN A 300 -3.65 17.46 -14.28
CA ASN A 300 -4.46 16.51 -13.52
C ASN A 300 -5.22 17.22 -12.39
N PRO A 301 -6.42 16.72 -12.04
CA PRO A 301 -7.09 17.13 -10.80
C PRO A 301 -6.16 16.85 -9.62
N LYS A 302 -6.03 17.80 -8.70
CA LYS A 302 -5.15 17.68 -7.54
C LYS A 302 -5.96 17.58 -6.26
N LEU A 303 -5.62 16.59 -5.43
CA LEU A 303 -6.09 16.55 -4.04
C LEU A 303 -5.29 17.52 -3.18
N PHE A 304 -3.98 17.63 -3.43
CA PHE A 304 -3.08 18.52 -2.71
C PHE A 304 -2.17 19.26 -3.68
N GLU A 305 -2.14 20.58 -3.56
CA GLU A 305 -1.18 21.36 -4.34
C GLU A 305 0.23 21.15 -3.82
N LYS A 306 1.14 20.77 -4.72
CA LYS A 306 2.59 20.67 -4.50
C LYS A 306 3.34 21.00 -5.78
N LYS A 307 4.56 21.52 -5.66
CA LYS A 307 5.43 21.84 -6.79
C LYS A 307 6.85 21.40 -6.50
N LEU A 308 7.33 20.43 -7.27
CA LEU A 308 8.69 19.94 -7.11
C LEU A 308 9.72 20.96 -7.63
N TRP A 309 10.78 21.15 -6.86
CA TRP A 309 11.92 21.97 -7.20
C TRP A 309 13.24 21.29 -6.80
N SER A 310 14.36 21.69 -7.41
CA SER A 310 15.67 21.09 -7.17
C SER A 310 16.80 22.13 -7.19
N GLU A 311 17.84 21.85 -6.41
CA GLU A 311 19.11 22.59 -6.41
C GLU A 311 20.16 21.98 -7.36
N LEU A 312 19.83 20.90 -8.09
CA LEU A 312 20.75 20.19 -8.98
C LEU A 312 21.05 20.95 -10.30
N GLY A 313 20.69 22.23 -10.37
CA GLY A 313 20.91 23.06 -11.54
C GLY A 313 19.93 22.79 -12.69
N ALA A 314 20.13 23.46 -13.82
CA ALA A 314 19.24 23.41 -14.98
C ALA A 314 19.29 22.04 -15.68
N GLY A 315 20.44 21.40 -15.73
CA GLY A 315 20.69 20.18 -16.50
C GLY A 315 20.75 20.40 -18.01
N GLU A 316 20.95 19.32 -18.76
CA GLU A 316 20.96 19.34 -20.22
C GLU A 316 19.56 19.55 -20.81
N PRO A 317 19.43 20.08 -22.04
CA PRO A 317 18.16 20.16 -22.75
C PRO A 317 17.51 18.78 -22.91
N ILE A 318 16.18 18.74 -22.77
CA ILE A 318 15.41 17.51 -23.05
C ILE A 318 15.39 17.30 -24.55
N ALA A 319 15.91 16.14 -25.01
CA ALA A 319 15.82 15.74 -26.40
C ALA A 319 14.45 15.14 -26.69
N VAL A 320 13.82 15.56 -27.78
CA VAL A 320 12.56 14.98 -28.28
C VAL A 320 12.88 14.32 -29.63
N SER A 321 12.68 13.00 -29.69
CA SER A 321 12.82 12.21 -30.91
C SER A 321 11.46 11.76 -31.37
N ALA A 322 11.09 12.07 -32.63
CA ALA A 322 9.96 11.44 -33.27
C ALA A 322 10.37 10.01 -33.66
N MET A 323 9.62 9.02 -33.22
CA MET A 323 9.77 7.65 -33.71
C MET A 323 8.65 7.41 -34.71
N ASP A 324 8.98 6.83 -35.86
CA ASP A 324 7.97 6.35 -36.79
C ASP A 324 7.11 5.30 -36.09
N PRO A 325 5.78 5.32 -36.25
CA PRO A 325 4.93 4.28 -35.72
C PRO A 325 5.39 2.92 -36.23
N PRO A 326 5.35 1.85 -35.41
CA PRO A 326 5.70 0.52 -35.87
C PRO A 326 4.85 0.18 -37.10
N PRO A 327 5.42 -0.50 -38.12
CA PRO A 327 4.68 -0.85 -39.32
C PRO A 327 3.41 -1.62 -38.95
N SER A 328 2.29 -1.23 -39.57
CA SER A 328 1.01 -1.86 -39.25
C SER A 328 1.09 -3.38 -39.48
N PRO A 329 0.39 -4.22 -38.70
CA PRO A 329 0.40 -5.69 -38.89
C PRO A 329 0.03 -6.15 -40.30
N ALA A 330 -0.64 -5.31 -41.07
CA ALA A 330 -0.97 -5.58 -42.49
C ALA A 330 0.23 -5.50 -43.42
N ALA A 331 1.24 -4.66 -43.12
CA ALA A 331 2.44 -4.52 -43.94
C ALA A 331 3.43 -5.70 -43.79
N ALA A 332 3.37 -6.44 -42.70
CA ALA A 332 4.23 -7.61 -42.47
C ALA A 332 3.81 -8.86 -43.25
N LYS A 333 2.60 -8.90 -43.82
CA LYS A 333 2.10 -10.05 -44.59
C LYS A 333 2.38 -10.01 -46.09
N SER A 334 2.90 -8.92 -46.64
CA SER A 334 3.12 -8.78 -48.10
C SER A 334 4.55 -9.13 -48.56
N SER A 335 5.45 -9.55 -47.65
CA SER A 335 6.85 -9.86 -48.02
C SER A 335 7.17 -11.36 -48.18
N THR A 336 6.18 -12.24 -48.17
CA THR A 336 6.37 -13.64 -48.58
C THR A 336 6.04 -13.80 -50.06
N GLY A 337 6.94 -13.32 -50.93
CA GLY A 337 6.97 -13.68 -52.35
C GLY A 337 7.29 -15.17 -52.51
N PRO A 338 6.86 -15.80 -53.61
CA PRO A 338 7.01 -17.23 -53.83
C PRO A 338 8.49 -17.60 -53.97
N ARG A 339 8.96 -18.52 -53.13
CA ARG A 339 10.25 -19.18 -53.37
C ARG A 339 10.12 -20.01 -54.67
N SER A 340 10.77 -19.51 -55.75
CA SER A 340 10.98 -20.29 -56.95
C SER A 340 11.87 -21.48 -56.62
N GLY A 341 11.38 -22.69 -56.90
CA GLY A 341 12.16 -23.93 -56.82
C GLY A 341 13.23 -23.97 -57.92
N ARG A 342 14.36 -24.52 -57.55
CA ARG A 342 15.21 -25.43 -58.37
C ARG A 342 15.91 -26.40 -57.46
#